data_42605c955f82bcc4975a947f48b2918f
#
_entry.id   42605c955f82bcc4975a947f48b2918f
#
_cell.length_a   1.000
_cell.length_b   1.000
_cell.length_c   1.000
_cell.angle_alpha   90.00
_cell.angle_beta   90.00
_cell.angle_gamma   90.00
#
_symmetry.space_group_name_H-M   'P 1'
#
loop_
_entity.id
_entity.type
_entity.pdbx_description
1 polymer ?
#
loop_
_entity_poly.entity_id
_entity_poly.type
_entity_poly.pdbx_seq_one_letter_code
_entity_poly.pdbx_strand_id
1 'polypeptide(L)'
;MKTLVLACAILLLSGCTSSQAQPKLPYNAWYVGVFAPEHMEVWVESVDVIDRRGLAYERVSGGVPSYTGKVVGWPKHPAGGAGKDLPGIDLPEIIFVRWQSLVEPQTYNVRINIPEWVRKEM
;
A
#
# COMPACT_ATOMS: atom_id res chain seq x y z
N MET A 1 -34.85 -2.96 43.00
CA MET A 1 -33.95 -3.75 42.12
C MET A 1 -34.27 -3.64 40.62
N LYS A 2 -35.50 -3.50 40.21
CA LYS A 2 -35.88 -3.37 38.79
C LYS A 2 -35.42 -2.06 38.12
N THR A 3 -35.32 -0.97 38.84
CA THR A 3 -34.88 0.34 38.35
C THR A 3 -33.36 0.46 38.12
N LEU A 4 -32.55 -0.32 38.83
CA LEU A 4 -31.09 -0.30 38.69
C LEU A 4 -30.62 -1.01 37.44
N VAL A 5 -31.33 -2.05 37.01
CA VAL A 5 -31.01 -2.82 35.80
C VAL A 5 -31.30 -2.00 34.54
N LEU A 6 -32.30 -1.14 34.56
CA LEU A 6 -32.65 -0.29 33.42
C LEU A 6 -31.61 0.82 33.17
N ALA A 7 -31.01 1.34 34.25
CA ALA A 7 -29.99 2.39 34.16
C ALA A 7 -28.65 1.87 33.56
N CYS A 8 -28.29 0.62 33.85
CA CYS A 8 -27.09 0.00 33.26
C CYS A 8 -27.25 -0.32 31.77
N ALA A 9 -28.45 -0.60 31.27
CA ALA A 9 -28.71 -0.90 29.87
C ALA A 9 -28.58 0.33 28.95
N ILE A 10 -28.82 1.53 29.47
CA ILE A 10 -28.74 2.79 28.69
C ILE A 10 -27.30 3.26 28.51
N LEU A 11 -26.39 2.91 29.43
CA LEU A 11 -24.98 3.29 29.36
C LEU A 11 -24.16 2.52 28.32
N LEU A 12 -24.67 1.42 27.78
CA LEU A 12 -23.98 0.59 26.80
C LEU A 12 -24.23 1.02 25.32
N LEU A 13 -25.11 1.99 25.07
CA LEU A 13 -25.50 2.42 23.74
C LEU A 13 -24.81 3.70 23.25
N SER A 14 -23.95 4.33 24.06
CA SER A 14 -23.24 5.56 23.69
C SER A 14 -21.89 5.35 22.99
N GLY A 15 -21.63 4.15 22.49
CA GLY A 15 -20.46 3.85 21.63
C GLY A 15 -20.68 4.23 20.17
N CYS A 16 -21.20 5.44 19.87
CA CYS A 16 -21.11 5.98 18.52
C CYS A 16 -19.65 6.35 18.26
N THR A 17 -18.90 5.43 17.67
CA THR A 17 -17.65 5.78 17.00
C THR A 17 -18.00 6.76 15.90
N SER A 18 -17.75 8.04 16.12
CA SER A 18 -17.74 9.04 15.06
C SER A 18 -16.67 8.62 14.05
N SER A 19 -17.08 7.99 12.96
CA SER A 19 -16.26 7.83 11.78
C SER A 19 -15.94 9.25 11.31
N GLN A 20 -14.79 9.76 11.73
CA GLN A 20 -14.30 11.04 11.23
C GLN A 20 -14.06 10.84 9.73
N ALA A 21 -14.86 11.53 8.92
CA ALA A 21 -14.65 11.56 7.48
C ALA A 21 -13.22 12.05 7.22
N GLN A 22 -12.43 11.23 6.52
CA GLN A 22 -11.07 11.62 6.19
C GLN A 22 -11.08 12.88 5.32
N PRO A 23 -10.16 13.82 5.54
CA PRO A 23 -10.07 15.02 4.71
C PRO A 23 -9.94 14.64 3.24
N LYS A 24 -10.68 15.34 2.38
CA LYS A 24 -10.58 15.15 0.94
C LYS A 24 -9.16 15.49 0.48
N LEU A 25 -8.53 14.55 -0.23
CA LEU A 25 -7.21 14.76 -0.81
C LEU A 25 -7.29 15.70 -2.03
N PRO A 26 -6.24 16.48 -2.32
CA PRO A 26 -6.20 17.39 -3.48
C PRO A 26 -6.07 16.65 -4.83
N TYR A 27 -5.93 15.35 -4.82
CA TYR A 27 -5.81 14.43 -5.97
C TYR A 27 -6.72 13.22 -5.76
N ASN A 28 -7.07 12.55 -6.85
CA ASN A 28 -7.98 11.39 -6.79
C ASN A 28 -7.27 10.10 -6.37
N ALA A 29 -6.07 9.87 -6.91
CA ALA A 29 -5.26 8.70 -6.64
C ALA A 29 -3.81 8.98 -7.03
N TRP A 30 -2.89 8.21 -6.46
CA TRP A 30 -1.54 8.05 -6.97
C TRP A 30 -1.32 6.59 -7.37
N TYR A 31 -0.27 6.33 -8.10
CA TYR A 31 -0.03 5.03 -8.70
C TYR A 31 1.21 4.39 -8.10
N VAL A 32 1.11 3.11 -7.73
CA VAL A 32 2.25 2.27 -7.38
C VAL A 32 2.45 1.19 -8.42
N GLY A 33 3.66 1.09 -8.95
CA GLY A 33 4.04 0.03 -9.88
C GLY A 33 5.22 -0.76 -9.35
N VAL A 34 5.19 -2.07 -9.56
CA VAL A 34 6.29 -2.98 -9.28
C VAL A 34 6.71 -3.67 -10.57
N PHE A 35 8.01 -3.82 -10.79
CA PHE A 35 8.55 -4.55 -11.93
C PHE A 35 9.78 -5.34 -11.50
N ALA A 36 10.10 -6.36 -12.26
CA ALA A 36 11.32 -7.15 -12.10
C ALA A 36 12.14 -7.11 -13.39
N PRO A 37 13.47 -7.16 -13.28
CA PRO A 37 14.33 -7.32 -14.47
C PRO A 37 14.04 -8.63 -15.17
N GLU A 38 14.34 -8.67 -16.47
CA GLU A 38 14.29 -9.90 -17.24
C GLU A 38 15.19 -10.97 -16.61
N HIS A 39 14.74 -12.22 -16.63
CA HIS A 39 15.39 -13.38 -16.00
C HIS A 39 15.51 -13.33 -14.46
N MET A 40 14.93 -12.31 -13.82
CA MET A 40 14.86 -12.20 -12.36
C MET A 40 13.42 -12.12 -11.91
N GLU A 41 12.64 -13.11 -12.30
CA GLU A 41 11.22 -13.17 -11.96
C GLU A 41 11.03 -13.19 -10.45
N VAL A 42 10.06 -12.42 -10.00
CA VAL A 42 9.71 -12.33 -8.58
C VAL A 42 8.20 -12.48 -8.39
N TRP A 43 7.84 -12.98 -7.24
CA TRP A 43 6.47 -12.87 -6.74
C TRP A 43 6.45 -11.87 -5.59
N VAL A 44 5.74 -10.76 -5.79
CA VAL A 44 5.56 -9.74 -4.77
C VAL A 44 4.46 -10.21 -3.82
N GLU A 45 4.81 -10.50 -2.58
CA GLU A 45 3.87 -10.95 -1.56
C GLU A 45 2.97 -9.80 -1.11
N SER A 46 3.58 -8.65 -0.82
CA SER A 46 2.85 -7.44 -0.42
C SER A 46 3.65 -6.17 -0.72
N VAL A 47 2.91 -5.13 -1.01
CA VAL A 47 3.33 -3.75 -0.92
C VAL A 47 2.44 -3.10 0.13
N ASP A 48 3.03 -2.61 1.21
CA ASP A 48 2.33 -1.97 2.30
C ASP A 48 2.77 -0.50 2.36
N VAL A 49 1.85 0.39 2.70
CA VAL A 49 2.09 1.84 2.70
C VAL A 49 1.71 2.43 4.03
N ILE A 50 2.56 3.31 4.56
CA ILE A 50 2.19 4.29 5.58
C ILE A 50 2.15 5.65 4.89
N ASP A 51 0.99 6.30 4.92
CA ASP A 51 0.81 7.59 4.30
C ASP A 51 1.25 8.75 5.22
N ARG A 52 1.25 9.98 4.69
CA ARG A 52 1.63 11.20 5.44
C ARG A 52 0.78 11.47 6.67
N ARG A 53 -0.40 10.86 6.79
CA ARG A 53 -1.28 10.93 7.96
C ARG A 53 -0.92 9.90 9.02
N GLY A 54 0.06 9.02 8.75
CA GLY A 54 0.46 7.91 9.60
C GLY A 54 -0.50 6.72 9.53
N LEU A 55 -1.39 6.67 8.54
CA LEU A 55 -2.30 5.55 8.34
C LEU A 55 -1.61 4.44 7.57
N ALA A 56 -1.72 3.23 8.06
CA ALA A 56 -1.14 2.04 7.46
C ALA A 56 -2.16 1.32 6.56
N TYR A 57 -1.71 0.95 5.37
CA TYR A 57 -2.50 0.21 4.38
C TYR A 57 -1.71 -1.02 3.96
N GLU A 58 -2.24 -2.18 4.28
CA GLU A 58 -1.60 -3.45 3.97
C GLU A 58 -2.05 -3.97 2.61
N ARG A 59 -1.12 -4.61 1.90
CA ARG A 59 -1.36 -5.28 0.62
C ARG A 59 -2.03 -4.38 -0.43
N VAL A 60 -1.58 -3.14 -0.53
CA VAL A 60 -2.09 -2.21 -1.55
C VAL A 60 -1.76 -2.70 -2.97
N SER A 61 -0.70 -3.50 -3.11
CA SER A 61 -0.32 -4.17 -4.34
C SER A 61 0.38 -5.51 -4.04
N GLY A 62 0.49 -6.36 -5.04
CA GLY A 62 1.17 -7.66 -4.96
C GLY A 62 0.96 -8.45 -6.25
N GLY A 63 1.52 -9.65 -6.29
CA GLY A 63 1.43 -10.55 -7.43
C GLY A 63 2.70 -10.61 -8.26
N VAL A 64 2.62 -11.25 -9.43
CA VAL A 64 3.75 -11.34 -10.36
C VAL A 64 3.77 -10.08 -11.23
N PRO A 65 4.87 -9.30 -11.24
CA PRO A 65 5.03 -8.20 -12.17
C PRO A 65 4.92 -8.69 -13.61
N SER A 66 4.28 -7.92 -14.48
CA SER A 66 4.14 -8.28 -15.88
C SER A 66 5.50 -8.39 -16.55
N TYR A 67 5.68 -9.48 -17.28
CA TYR A 67 6.87 -9.82 -18.03
C TYR A 67 6.57 -9.74 -19.53
N THR A 68 7.39 -9.05 -20.29
CA THR A 68 7.14 -8.84 -21.72
C THR A 68 7.57 -10.00 -22.62
N GLY A 69 8.26 -11.00 -22.07
CA GLY A 69 8.72 -12.19 -22.81
C GLY A 69 9.82 -11.93 -23.84
N LYS A 70 10.35 -10.72 -23.96
CA LYS A 70 11.46 -10.37 -24.85
C LYS A 70 12.67 -9.91 -24.07
N VAL A 71 13.80 -10.57 -24.29
CA VAL A 71 15.09 -10.19 -23.70
C VAL A 71 15.67 -9.03 -24.50
N VAL A 72 15.41 -7.82 -24.06
CA VAL A 72 15.93 -6.58 -24.69
C VAL A 72 16.87 -5.79 -23.79
N GLY A 73 17.28 -6.40 -22.64
CA GLY A 73 18.07 -5.73 -21.60
C GLY A 73 17.25 -4.78 -20.74
N TRP A 74 17.91 -4.00 -19.92
CA TRP A 74 17.25 -3.02 -19.06
C TRP A 74 16.57 -1.94 -19.90
N PRO A 75 15.27 -1.74 -19.74
CA PRO A 75 14.58 -0.66 -20.44
C PRO A 75 15.09 0.69 -19.94
N LYS A 76 15.27 1.65 -20.85
CA LYS A 76 15.64 3.02 -20.50
C LYS A 76 14.61 3.69 -19.57
N HIS A 77 13.37 3.27 -19.71
CA HIS A 77 12.27 3.68 -18.86
C HIS A 77 11.53 2.42 -18.42
N PRO A 78 11.52 2.10 -17.11
CA PRO A 78 10.72 1.00 -16.61
C PRO A 78 9.25 1.35 -16.82
N ALA A 79 8.68 0.84 -17.88
CA ALA A 79 7.26 0.98 -18.19
C ALA A 79 6.61 -0.41 -18.18
N GLY A 80 5.43 -0.52 -17.60
CA GLY A 80 4.59 -1.70 -17.73
C GLY A 80 4.73 -2.75 -16.64
N GLY A 81 5.22 -2.39 -15.46
CA GLY A 81 5.08 -3.25 -14.28
C GLY A 81 3.61 -3.41 -13.87
N ALA A 82 3.31 -4.41 -13.04
CA ALA A 82 2.02 -4.52 -12.39
C ALA A 82 1.78 -3.29 -11.52
N GLY A 83 0.87 -2.44 -11.92
CA GLY A 83 0.59 -1.21 -11.25
C GLY A 83 -0.85 -1.09 -10.78
N LYS A 84 -1.06 -0.29 -9.77
CA LYS A 84 -2.37 -0.09 -9.16
C LYS A 84 -2.56 1.36 -8.74
N ASP A 85 -3.73 1.91 -9.05
CA ASP A 85 -4.17 3.19 -8.49
C ASP A 85 -4.56 3.02 -7.02
N LEU A 86 -4.17 3.98 -6.21
CA LEU A 86 -4.44 4.01 -4.78
C LEU A 86 -5.32 5.22 -4.44
N PRO A 87 -6.64 5.09 -4.61
CA PRO A 87 -7.57 6.16 -4.26
C PRO A 87 -7.74 6.27 -2.75
N GLY A 88 -7.87 7.50 -2.25
CA GLY A 88 -8.13 7.76 -0.84
C GLY A 88 -6.95 7.55 0.10
N ILE A 89 -5.80 7.15 -0.41
CA ILE A 89 -4.54 7.03 0.33
C ILE A 89 -3.70 8.27 0.04
N ASP A 90 -3.26 8.97 1.09
CA ASP A 90 -2.39 10.13 0.94
C ASP A 90 -0.99 9.70 0.45
N LEU A 91 -0.17 10.66 0.02
CA LEU A 91 1.18 10.38 -0.47
C LEU A 91 1.99 9.56 0.53
N PRO A 92 2.81 8.62 0.07
CA PRO A 92 3.49 7.70 0.95
C PRO A 92 4.60 8.40 1.75
N GLU A 93 4.69 8.06 3.02
CA GLU A 93 5.85 8.35 3.87
C GLU A 93 6.80 7.16 3.88
N ILE A 94 6.23 5.96 4.00
CA ILE A 94 6.98 4.71 4.04
C ILE A 94 6.29 3.70 3.13
N ILE A 95 7.08 2.97 2.36
CA ILE A 95 6.64 1.81 1.59
C ILE A 95 7.43 0.60 2.06
N PHE A 96 6.73 -0.48 2.39
CA PHE A 96 7.30 -1.80 2.65
C PHE A 96 7.00 -2.71 1.48
N VAL A 97 8.02 -3.42 1.01
CA VAL A 97 7.85 -4.42 -0.04
C VAL A 97 8.41 -5.76 0.44
N ARG A 98 7.65 -6.81 0.24
CA ARG A 98 8.07 -8.20 0.45
C ARG A 98 7.89 -8.97 -0.83
N TRP A 99 8.92 -9.72 -1.21
CA TRP A 99 8.87 -10.53 -2.43
C TRP A 99 9.68 -11.80 -2.31
N GLN A 100 9.32 -12.80 -3.10
CA GLN A 100 10.10 -14.00 -3.34
C GLN A 100 10.78 -13.91 -4.70
N SER A 101 12.06 -14.26 -4.76
CA SER A 101 12.70 -14.57 -6.03
C SER A 101 12.20 -15.93 -6.52
N LEU A 102 11.77 -16.01 -7.78
CA LEU A 102 11.38 -17.28 -8.41
C LEU A 102 12.58 -17.98 -9.05
N VAL A 103 13.68 -17.28 -9.24
CA VAL A 103 14.94 -17.82 -9.77
C VAL A 103 15.80 -18.39 -8.65
N GLU A 104 15.77 -17.74 -7.48
CA GLU A 104 16.46 -18.18 -6.26
C GLU A 104 15.39 -18.45 -5.20
N PRO A 105 15.42 -19.60 -4.49
CA PRO A 105 14.40 -19.90 -3.48
C PRO A 105 14.61 -19.06 -2.21
N GLN A 106 14.46 -17.76 -2.33
CA GLN A 106 14.75 -16.78 -1.28
C GLN A 106 13.71 -15.67 -1.22
N THR A 107 13.35 -15.28 0.00
CA THR A 107 12.44 -14.18 0.30
C THR A 107 13.22 -12.95 0.72
N TYR A 108 12.78 -11.80 0.24
CA TYR A 108 13.37 -10.51 0.52
C TYR A 108 12.32 -9.53 1.05
N ASN A 109 12.78 -8.52 1.76
CA ASN A 109 11.95 -7.39 2.13
C ASN A 109 12.78 -6.11 2.16
N VAL A 110 12.10 -4.99 1.98
CA VAL A 110 12.71 -3.66 2.07
C VAL A 110 11.73 -2.66 2.67
N ARG A 111 12.25 -1.75 3.46
CA ARG A 111 11.57 -0.53 3.90
C ARG A 111 12.15 0.66 3.16
N ILE A 112 11.30 1.40 2.48
CA ILE A 112 11.67 2.58 1.71
C ILE A 112 11.03 3.80 2.40
N ASN A 113 11.87 4.70 2.92
CA ASN A 113 11.40 6.00 3.38
C ASN A 113 11.34 6.94 2.18
N ILE A 114 10.18 7.50 1.89
CA ILE A 114 10.00 8.42 0.77
C ILE A 114 10.36 9.82 1.22
N PRO A 115 11.42 10.44 0.67
CA PRO A 115 11.79 11.80 1.03
C PRO A 115 10.73 12.82 0.58
N GLU A 116 10.67 13.94 1.27
CA GLU A 116 9.67 14.97 0.96
C GLU A 116 9.80 15.52 -0.46
N TRP A 117 11.02 15.65 -0.97
CA TRP A 117 11.24 16.14 -2.33
C TRP A 117 10.62 15.22 -3.39
N VAL A 118 10.63 13.89 -3.17
CA VAL A 118 9.94 12.94 -4.07
C VAL A 118 8.44 13.18 -4.03
N ARG A 119 7.87 13.34 -2.83
CA ARG A 119 6.42 13.61 -2.69
C ARG A 119 5.98 14.93 -3.34
N LYS A 120 6.87 15.90 -3.45
CA LYS A 120 6.59 17.16 -4.16
C LYS A 120 6.52 17.00 -5.67
N GLU A 121 7.17 15.98 -6.21
CA GLU A 121 7.17 15.65 -7.63
C GLU A 121 6.03 14.68 -8.03
N MET A 122 5.38 14.08 -7.05
CA MET A 122 4.22 13.19 -7.25
C MET A 122 2.93 13.98 -7.47
#